data_bbd8d989c5966b8001bb0d30fe147cc9
#
_entry.id   bbd8d989c5966b8001bb0d30fe147cc9
#
_cell.length_a   1.000
_cell.length_b   1.000
_cell.length_c   1.000
_cell.angle_alpha   90.00
_cell.angle_beta   90.00
_cell.angle_gamma   90.00
#
_symmetry.space_group_name_H-M   'P 1'
#
loop_
_entity.id
_entity.type
_entity.pdbx_description
1 polymer ?
#
loop_
_entity_poly.entity_id
_entity_poly.type
_entity_poly.pdbx_seq_one_letter_code
_entity_poly.pdbx_strand_id
1 'polypeptide(L)'
;MSESVEPEGNLARRNLIRGGAIALGAAGAAVAVEALSAGKAHAADGDPISAGVPNAATSKTTLTMNSSSTPTLELTNGSGAALKLTPTAAAAPGTLSAGELISRPDGPEVVVDYGDGPELTYLATGFDLPPTTVAFEPFRVMDTRSAGFRAMVIRASTSSWFDSSKRVKAGAWIDVPLAAAEPGLDFSAVYLNVTAIGAPARGNLTVYPTGAATPAASNLNYPATTSIANLCFVSPAPYANYWCVRVKVNVAAAHVILDFSGAVGYFPPNPAAARTSAHASRPKQSSQRGAEIRSRMVKGLKINE
;
A
#
# COMPACT_ATOMS: atom_id res chain seq x y z
N MET A 1 -42.37 64.54 27.33
CA MET A 1 -43.43 63.57 27.10
C MET A 1 -43.22 63.07 25.69
N SER A 2 -42.65 61.90 25.55
CA SER A 2 -42.46 61.19 24.24
C SER A 2 -43.01 59.77 24.45
N GLU A 3 -44.17 59.57 23.90
CA GLU A 3 -44.90 58.31 23.89
C GLU A 3 -44.21 57.35 22.88
N SER A 4 -43.69 56.25 23.33
CA SER A 4 -43.17 55.20 22.49
C SER A 4 -44.30 54.27 22.04
N VAL A 5 -44.63 54.32 20.76
CA VAL A 5 -45.55 53.39 20.11
C VAL A 5 -44.82 52.08 19.83
N GLU A 6 -45.17 51.01 20.52
CA GLU A 6 -44.77 49.65 20.20
C GLU A 6 -45.44 49.18 18.88
N PRO A 7 -44.74 48.50 17.98
CA PRO A 7 -45.36 48.04 16.74
C PRO A 7 -46.25 46.81 17.00
N GLU A 8 -47.53 46.93 16.71
CA GLU A 8 -48.56 45.88 16.80
C GLU A 8 -48.34 44.62 16.00
N GLY A 9 -47.22 44.54 15.18
CA GLY A 9 -46.93 43.40 14.33
C GLY A 9 -46.50 42.11 15.04
N ASN A 10 -46.06 42.22 16.30
CA ASN A 10 -45.52 41.05 17.03
C ASN A 10 -46.56 40.19 17.74
N LEU A 11 -47.73 40.81 18.07
CA LEU A 11 -48.80 40.06 18.71
C LEU A 11 -49.65 39.23 17.75
N ALA A 12 -49.76 39.66 16.48
CA ALA A 12 -50.48 38.93 15.44
C ALA A 12 -49.73 37.61 15.04
N ARG A 13 -48.43 37.66 14.99
CA ARG A 13 -47.62 36.45 14.71
C ARG A 13 -47.65 35.42 15.85
N ARG A 14 -47.62 35.83 17.09
CA ARG A 14 -47.72 34.93 18.26
C ARG A 14 -49.09 34.26 18.36
N ASN A 15 -50.15 34.95 17.98
CA ASN A 15 -51.50 34.41 18.02
C ASN A 15 -51.82 33.50 16.84
N LEU A 16 -51.19 33.71 15.68
CA LEU A 16 -51.32 32.82 14.52
C LEU A 16 -50.71 31.45 14.81
N ILE A 17 -49.56 31.43 15.50
CA ILE A 17 -48.90 30.17 15.89
C ILE A 17 -49.71 29.40 16.96
N ARG A 18 -50.43 30.11 17.85
CA ARG A 18 -51.30 29.48 18.87
C ARG A 18 -52.66 29.06 18.34
N GLY A 19 -53.18 29.73 17.31
CA GLY A 19 -54.52 29.45 16.74
C GLY A 19 -54.49 28.39 15.61
N GLY A 20 -53.40 28.25 14.91
CA GLY A 20 -53.26 27.32 13.79
C GLY A 20 -53.20 25.85 14.20
N ALA A 21 -52.86 25.55 15.44
CA ALA A 21 -52.73 24.18 15.94
C ALA A 21 -54.09 23.48 16.25
N ILE A 22 -55.21 24.22 16.24
CA ILE A 22 -56.49 23.66 16.66
C ILE A 22 -57.45 23.39 15.47
N ALA A 23 -57.14 23.79 14.24
CA ALA A 23 -58.07 23.75 13.11
C ALA A 23 -57.70 22.76 11.98
N LEU A 24 -56.62 21.97 12.13
CA LEU A 24 -56.24 20.94 11.14
C LEU A 24 -56.60 19.58 11.70
N GLY A 25 -57.58 18.93 11.08
CA GLY A 25 -57.92 17.54 11.39
C GLY A 25 -56.72 16.61 11.27
N ALA A 26 -56.72 15.46 11.93
CA ALA A 26 -55.60 14.53 12.15
C ALA A 26 -54.78 14.12 10.90
N ALA A 27 -55.28 14.31 9.68
CA ALA A 27 -54.58 14.01 8.44
C ALA A 27 -53.71 15.18 7.91
N GLY A 28 -53.96 16.44 8.34
CA GLY A 28 -53.21 17.61 7.88
C GLY A 28 -52.08 18.04 8.84
N ALA A 29 -52.12 17.58 10.10
CA ALA A 29 -51.16 17.98 11.12
C ALA A 29 -49.76 17.41 10.92
N ALA A 30 -49.62 16.23 10.33
CA ALA A 30 -48.32 15.60 10.06
C ALA A 30 -47.50 16.40 9.04
N VAL A 31 -48.13 16.87 7.95
CA VAL A 31 -47.42 17.61 6.87
C VAL A 31 -47.05 19.04 7.31
N ALA A 32 -47.87 19.67 8.16
CA ALA A 32 -47.59 21.03 8.65
C ALA A 32 -46.50 21.09 9.72
N VAL A 33 -46.30 20.00 10.48
CA VAL A 33 -45.23 19.90 11.49
C VAL A 33 -43.87 19.68 10.81
N GLU A 34 -43.82 18.92 9.72
CA GLU A 34 -42.56 18.74 8.95
C GLU A 34 -42.10 20.05 8.28
N ALA A 35 -43.03 20.92 7.82
CA ALA A 35 -42.67 22.18 7.19
C ALA A 35 -42.20 23.27 8.18
N LEU A 36 -42.49 23.15 9.47
CA LEU A 36 -42.12 24.11 10.50
C LEU A 36 -40.88 23.72 11.30
N SER A 37 -40.36 22.53 11.11
CA SER A 37 -39.15 22.02 11.80
C SER A 37 -37.85 22.25 11.05
N ALA A 38 -37.73 23.35 10.28
CA ALA A 38 -36.46 23.73 9.62
C ALA A 38 -35.38 24.25 10.60
N GLY A 39 -35.49 23.95 11.89
CA GLY A 39 -34.48 24.20 12.90
C GLY A 39 -33.98 22.88 13.45
N LYS A 40 -32.74 22.54 13.13
CA LYS A 40 -31.92 21.41 13.67
C LYS A 40 -32.76 20.26 14.23
N ALA A 41 -33.17 19.35 13.39
CA ALA A 41 -33.74 18.10 13.84
C ALA A 41 -32.65 17.34 14.61
N HIS A 42 -32.66 17.39 15.92
CA HIS A 42 -31.99 16.42 16.76
C HIS A 42 -32.90 15.19 16.75
N ALA A 43 -32.50 14.15 15.97
CA ALA A 43 -33.13 12.87 16.10
C ALA A 43 -32.78 12.31 17.49
N ALA A 44 -33.79 12.06 18.33
CA ALA A 44 -33.60 11.31 19.57
C ALA A 44 -33.29 9.85 19.26
N ASP A 45 -32.80 9.11 20.26
CA ASP A 45 -32.58 7.68 20.10
C ASP A 45 -33.88 6.96 19.69
N GLY A 46 -33.84 6.26 18.56
CA GLY A 46 -35.00 5.60 17.96
C GLY A 46 -35.71 6.37 16.85
N ASP A 47 -35.36 7.62 16.60
CA ASP A 47 -35.91 8.38 15.49
C ASP A 47 -35.35 7.91 14.13
N PRO A 48 -36.11 8.06 13.03
CA PRO A 48 -35.62 7.75 11.70
C PRO A 48 -34.43 8.64 11.29
N ILE A 49 -33.49 8.08 10.51
CA ILE A 49 -32.45 8.87 9.86
C ILE A 49 -33.08 9.70 8.75
N SER A 50 -33.03 11.01 8.87
CA SER A 50 -33.62 11.96 7.91
C SER A 50 -32.56 12.43 6.91
N ALA A 51 -32.87 12.36 5.61
CA ALA A 51 -32.00 12.85 4.56
C ALA A 51 -31.92 14.38 4.52
N GLY A 52 -30.73 14.92 4.26
CA GLY A 52 -30.50 16.35 4.07
C GLY A 52 -30.44 17.19 5.35
N VAL A 53 -30.52 16.56 6.52
CA VAL A 53 -30.44 17.22 7.83
C VAL A 53 -29.42 16.49 8.73
N PRO A 54 -28.78 17.19 9.69
CA PRO A 54 -27.97 16.54 10.71
C PRO A 54 -28.82 15.61 11.58
N ASN A 55 -28.38 14.39 11.74
CA ASN A 55 -28.94 13.42 12.68
C ASN A 55 -27.97 13.27 13.87
N ALA A 56 -28.44 13.33 15.08
CA ALA A 56 -27.65 13.16 16.29
C ALA A 56 -28.31 12.10 17.19
N ALA A 57 -27.52 11.18 17.71
CA ALA A 57 -27.98 10.18 18.65
C ALA A 57 -26.93 10.01 19.76
N THR A 58 -27.38 9.63 20.96
CA THR A 58 -26.51 9.34 22.11
C THR A 58 -26.11 7.88 22.18
N SER A 59 -26.80 7.01 21.44
CA SER A 59 -26.48 5.60 21.25
C SER A 59 -26.16 5.29 19.79
N LYS A 60 -25.58 4.11 19.54
CA LYS A 60 -25.20 3.71 18.19
C LYS A 60 -26.43 3.49 17.30
N THR A 61 -26.34 3.93 16.06
CA THR A 61 -27.30 3.57 15.02
C THR A 61 -26.84 2.27 14.35
N THR A 62 -27.72 1.29 14.24
CA THR A 62 -27.45 0.00 13.62
C THR A 62 -28.29 -0.16 12.35
N LEU A 63 -27.63 -0.46 11.25
CA LEU A 63 -28.26 -0.87 10.00
C LEU A 63 -28.01 -2.38 9.82
N THR A 64 -29.04 -3.16 9.65
CA THR A 64 -28.94 -4.61 9.49
C THR A 64 -29.64 -5.06 8.22
N MET A 65 -28.99 -5.89 7.42
CA MET A 65 -29.55 -6.52 6.25
C MET A 65 -29.15 -8.00 6.19
N ASN A 66 -30.11 -8.87 5.92
CA ASN A 66 -29.89 -10.30 5.74
C ASN A 66 -29.83 -10.61 4.24
N SER A 67 -28.76 -10.18 3.57
CA SER A 67 -28.53 -10.46 2.16
C SER A 67 -27.08 -10.86 1.95
N SER A 68 -26.82 -11.89 1.18
CA SER A 68 -25.47 -12.32 0.79
C SER A 68 -24.98 -11.65 -0.51
N SER A 69 -25.85 -10.95 -1.23
CA SER A 69 -25.56 -10.42 -2.57
C SER A 69 -25.48 -8.89 -2.64
N THR A 70 -25.97 -8.20 -1.61
CA THR A 70 -25.99 -6.72 -1.59
C THR A 70 -25.39 -6.19 -0.29
N PRO A 71 -24.70 -5.02 -0.33
CA PRO A 71 -24.19 -4.38 0.89
C PRO A 71 -25.34 -3.82 1.73
N THR A 72 -25.14 -3.77 3.05
CA THR A 72 -26.10 -3.14 3.97
C THR A 72 -26.21 -1.63 3.75
N LEU A 73 -25.13 -0.98 3.34
CA LEU A 73 -25.06 0.45 3.04
C LEU A 73 -24.24 0.66 1.77
N GLU A 74 -24.87 1.35 0.82
CA GLU A 74 -24.19 1.83 -0.38
C GLU A 74 -24.24 3.36 -0.41
N LEU A 75 -23.08 4.00 -0.54
CA LEU A 75 -22.94 5.44 -0.60
C LEU A 75 -22.32 5.82 -1.94
N THR A 76 -23.03 6.61 -2.73
CA THR A 76 -22.57 7.07 -4.05
C THR A 76 -22.60 8.59 -4.11
N ASN A 77 -21.49 9.19 -4.54
CA ASN A 77 -21.40 10.60 -4.87
C ASN A 77 -20.56 10.77 -6.14
N GLY A 78 -21.21 11.13 -7.24
CA GLY A 78 -20.55 11.28 -8.55
C GLY A 78 -19.63 12.50 -8.66
N SER A 79 -19.68 13.43 -7.71
CA SER A 79 -18.97 14.72 -7.78
C SER A 79 -18.03 14.96 -6.60
N GLY A 80 -17.99 14.08 -5.60
CA GLY A 80 -17.18 14.27 -4.40
C GLY A 80 -17.08 13.01 -3.54
N ALA A 81 -16.66 13.19 -2.27
CA ALA A 81 -16.55 12.09 -1.34
C ALA A 81 -17.94 11.52 -0.99
N ALA A 82 -18.09 10.21 -1.09
CA ALA A 82 -19.30 9.50 -0.70
C ALA A 82 -19.44 9.39 0.84
N LEU A 83 -18.32 9.32 1.55
CA LEU A 83 -18.26 9.27 3.03
C LEU A 83 -17.18 10.23 3.51
N LYS A 84 -17.51 11.05 4.50
CA LYS A 84 -16.55 11.86 5.25
C LYS A 84 -16.59 11.44 6.72
N LEU A 85 -15.47 10.94 7.21
CA LEU A 85 -15.23 10.69 8.62
C LEU A 85 -14.49 11.90 9.20
N THR A 86 -15.03 12.51 10.24
CA THR A 86 -14.37 13.64 10.91
C THR A 86 -13.24 13.08 11.80
N PRO A 87 -11.99 13.53 11.60
CA PRO A 87 -10.88 13.08 12.44
C PRO A 87 -11.07 13.47 13.90
N THR A 88 -10.69 12.58 14.80
CA THR A 88 -10.66 12.83 16.25
C THR A 88 -9.23 12.68 16.77
N ALA A 89 -8.80 13.63 17.60
CA ALA A 89 -7.55 13.56 18.34
C ALA A 89 -7.71 12.79 19.68
N ALA A 90 -8.93 12.38 20.04
CA ALA A 90 -9.17 11.61 21.26
C ALA A 90 -8.38 10.29 21.24
N ALA A 91 -8.01 9.81 22.42
CA ALA A 91 -7.43 8.48 22.57
C ALA A 91 -8.36 7.41 21.96
N ALA A 92 -7.77 6.29 21.57
CA ALA A 92 -8.58 5.15 21.14
C ALA A 92 -9.60 4.79 22.22
N PRO A 93 -10.79 4.30 21.85
CA PRO A 93 -11.75 3.76 22.81
C PRO A 93 -11.05 2.72 23.72
N GLY A 94 -11.40 2.69 24.99
CA GLY A 94 -10.82 1.73 25.93
C GLY A 94 -11.16 0.27 25.61
N THR A 95 -12.20 0.04 24.83
CA THR A 95 -12.60 -1.26 24.31
C THR A 95 -12.70 -1.16 22.79
N LEU A 96 -11.91 -1.95 22.09
CA LEU A 96 -11.92 -2.05 20.63
C LEU A 96 -12.70 -3.27 20.19
N SER A 97 -13.42 -3.16 19.07
CA SER A 97 -14.11 -4.29 18.45
C SER A 97 -13.65 -4.45 17.00
N ALA A 98 -13.37 -5.67 16.57
CA ALA A 98 -12.96 -5.92 15.19
C ALA A 98 -13.96 -5.36 14.18
N GLY A 99 -13.46 -4.69 13.15
CA GLY A 99 -14.25 -4.03 12.11
C GLY A 99 -14.59 -2.57 12.38
N GLU A 100 -14.25 -2.02 13.54
CA GLU A 100 -14.40 -0.57 13.78
C GLU A 100 -13.45 0.23 12.89
N LEU A 101 -13.94 1.35 12.37
CA LEU A 101 -13.18 2.32 11.58
C LEU A 101 -13.08 3.63 12.36
N ILE A 102 -11.87 4.08 12.63
CA ILE A 102 -11.57 5.29 13.40
C ILE A 102 -10.84 6.28 12.49
N SER A 103 -11.31 7.53 12.43
CA SER A 103 -10.63 8.59 11.69
C SER A 103 -9.72 9.38 12.63
N ARG A 104 -8.42 9.41 12.32
CA ARG A 104 -7.39 10.17 13.02
C ARG A 104 -6.90 11.35 12.19
N PRO A 105 -6.25 12.36 12.79
CA PRO A 105 -5.64 13.46 12.03
C PRO A 105 -4.56 13.01 11.03
N ASP A 106 -3.88 11.90 11.32
CA ASP A 106 -2.80 11.30 10.53
C ASP A 106 -3.26 10.16 9.60
N GLY A 107 -4.55 9.81 9.63
CA GLY A 107 -5.14 8.83 8.72
C GLY A 107 -6.24 7.98 9.35
N PRO A 108 -6.98 7.24 8.54
CA PRO A 108 -7.97 6.30 9.03
C PRO A 108 -7.31 5.03 9.58
N GLU A 109 -7.85 4.56 10.70
CA GLU A 109 -7.47 3.30 11.34
C GLU A 109 -8.62 2.31 11.29
N VAL A 110 -8.33 1.02 11.23
CA VAL A 110 -9.30 -0.06 11.34
C VAL A 110 -8.90 -1.00 12.48
N VAL A 111 -9.87 -1.47 13.23
CA VAL A 111 -9.65 -2.49 14.26
C VAL A 111 -9.68 -3.88 13.62
N VAL A 112 -8.61 -4.63 13.78
CA VAL A 112 -8.46 -5.99 13.26
C VAL A 112 -8.23 -6.94 14.44
N ASP A 113 -8.87 -8.09 14.43
CA ASP A 113 -8.57 -9.19 15.37
C ASP A 113 -7.87 -10.31 14.62
N TYR A 114 -6.63 -10.54 14.97
CA TYR A 114 -5.80 -11.60 14.39
C TYR A 114 -5.83 -12.90 15.22
N GLY A 115 -6.67 -12.98 16.24
CA GLY A 115 -6.79 -14.11 17.14
C GLY A 115 -6.08 -13.91 18.49
N ASP A 116 -5.37 -12.81 18.65
CA ASP A 116 -4.68 -12.40 19.88
C ASP A 116 -5.43 -11.26 20.60
N GLY A 117 -6.60 -10.86 20.07
CA GLY A 117 -7.41 -9.74 20.49
C GLY A 117 -7.44 -8.60 19.46
N PRO A 118 -8.40 -7.68 19.61
CA PRO A 118 -8.55 -6.57 18.68
C PRO A 118 -7.41 -5.54 18.85
N GLU A 119 -6.79 -5.17 17.74
CA GLU A 119 -5.74 -4.15 17.68
C GLU A 119 -6.02 -3.13 16.57
N LEU A 120 -5.56 -1.90 16.77
CA LEU A 120 -5.63 -0.84 15.76
C LEU A 120 -4.52 -1.02 14.74
N THR A 121 -4.89 -0.91 13.48
CA THR A 121 -3.95 -0.87 12.36
C THR A 121 -4.35 0.23 11.37
N TYR A 122 -3.36 0.85 10.72
CA TYR A 122 -3.65 1.86 9.72
C TYR A 122 -4.35 1.26 8.50
N LEU A 123 -5.42 1.92 8.06
CA LEU A 123 -6.02 1.64 6.76
C LEU A 123 -5.14 2.30 5.69
N ALA A 124 -4.15 1.57 5.20
CA ALA A 124 -3.25 2.06 4.18
C ALA A 124 -3.99 2.24 2.86
N THR A 125 -3.96 3.45 2.32
CA THR A 125 -4.42 3.74 0.96
C THR A 125 -3.32 3.36 -0.04
N GLY A 126 -3.69 3.06 -1.30
CA GLY A 126 -2.76 2.49 -2.28
C GLY A 126 -1.50 3.32 -2.59
N PHE A 127 -1.45 4.60 -2.16
CA PHE A 127 -0.27 5.47 -2.30
C PHE A 127 0.57 5.58 -1.02
N ASP A 128 -0.02 5.28 0.13
CA ASP A 128 0.61 5.44 1.45
C ASP A 128 0.95 4.11 2.12
N LEU A 129 0.81 2.99 1.37
CA LEU A 129 1.28 1.70 1.87
C LEU A 129 2.79 1.79 2.09
N PRO A 130 3.29 1.66 3.34
CA PRO A 130 4.72 1.60 3.55
C PRO A 130 5.29 0.44 2.73
N PRO A 131 6.47 0.63 2.11
CA PRO A 131 7.10 -0.44 1.37
C PRO A 131 7.23 -1.68 2.26
N THR A 132 6.64 -2.79 1.84
CA THR A 132 6.68 -4.03 2.61
C THR A 132 7.97 -4.77 2.30
N THR A 133 8.69 -5.20 3.32
CA THR A 133 9.82 -6.12 3.17
C THR A 133 9.27 -7.54 3.01
N VAL A 134 9.62 -8.19 1.92
CA VAL A 134 9.27 -9.58 1.63
C VAL A 134 10.54 -10.39 1.41
N ALA A 135 10.74 -11.38 2.29
CA ALA A 135 11.77 -12.40 2.09
C ALA A 135 11.21 -13.56 1.27
N PHE A 136 12.02 -14.17 0.45
CA PHE A 136 11.69 -15.38 -0.31
C PHE A 136 12.89 -16.32 -0.40
N GLU A 137 12.64 -17.54 -0.81
CA GLU A 137 13.71 -18.52 -1.07
C GLU A 137 14.70 -17.93 -2.09
N PRO A 138 16.01 -17.89 -1.76
CA PRO A 138 17.00 -17.31 -2.65
C PRO A 138 17.04 -18.01 -4.01
N PHE A 139 17.19 -17.24 -5.06
CA PHE A 139 17.41 -17.78 -6.40
C PHE A 139 18.47 -16.96 -7.15
N ARG A 140 19.19 -17.63 -8.03
CA ARG A 140 20.27 -17.02 -8.79
C ARG A 140 19.73 -16.19 -9.94
N VAL A 141 20.14 -14.94 -10.03
CA VAL A 141 19.80 -14.01 -11.14
C VAL A 141 20.99 -13.73 -12.05
N MET A 142 22.21 -13.99 -11.58
CA MET A 142 23.41 -13.86 -12.38
C MET A 142 24.51 -14.84 -11.93
N ASP A 143 25.16 -15.47 -12.91
CA ASP A 143 26.41 -16.19 -12.73
C ASP A 143 27.23 -16.04 -14.01
N THR A 144 28.25 -15.21 -13.99
CA THR A 144 29.04 -14.92 -15.19
C THR A 144 29.88 -16.11 -15.68
N ARG A 145 29.98 -17.19 -14.91
CA ARG A 145 30.62 -18.46 -15.36
C ARG A 145 29.70 -19.20 -16.34
N SER A 146 28.40 -19.08 -16.21
CA SER A 146 27.42 -19.73 -17.07
C SER A 146 27.14 -18.90 -18.34
N ALA A 147 27.11 -19.56 -19.49
CA ALA A 147 26.76 -18.90 -20.76
C ALA A 147 25.31 -18.42 -20.78
N GLY A 148 24.36 -19.18 -20.19
CA GLY A 148 22.96 -18.82 -20.09
C GLY A 148 22.76 -17.52 -19.34
N PHE A 149 23.39 -17.37 -18.17
CA PHE A 149 23.29 -16.11 -17.42
C PHE A 149 24.00 -14.94 -18.11
N ARG A 150 25.12 -15.15 -18.78
CA ARG A 150 25.76 -14.09 -19.58
C ARG A 150 24.85 -13.59 -20.70
N ALA A 151 24.04 -14.46 -21.29
CA ALA A 151 23.06 -14.09 -22.32
C ALA A 151 21.88 -13.26 -21.76
N MET A 152 21.66 -13.28 -20.45
CA MET A 152 20.62 -12.48 -19.78
C MET A 152 21.07 -11.04 -19.50
N VAL A 153 22.34 -10.69 -19.67
CA VAL A 153 22.82 -9.31 -19.50
C VAL A 153 22.13 -8.41 -20.52
N ILE A 154 21.35 -7.46 -20.03
CA ILE A 154 20.53 -6.59 -20.91
C ILE A 154 21.40 -5.53 -21.57
N ARG A 155 22.38 -5.00 -20.83
CA ARG A 155 23.29 -3.96 -21.28
C ARG A 155 24.65 -4.09 -20.58
N ALA A 156 25.71 -3.73 -21.24
CA ALA A 156 27.06 -3.71 -20.70
C ALA A 156 27.84 -2.51 -21.18
N SER A 157 28.96 -2.20 -20.51
CA SER A 157 29.85 -1.08 -20.87
C SER A 157 30.38 -1.16 -22.29
N THR A 158 30.65 -2.38 -22.76
CA THR A 158 31.11 -2.68 -24.12
C THR A 158 30.61 -4.08 -24.54
N SER A 159 30.64 -4.39 -25.83
CA SER A 159 30.31 -5.73 -26.34
C SER A 159 31.26 -6.84 -25.83
N SER A 160 32.49 -6.46 -25.46
CA SER A 160 33.49 -7.37 -24.89
C SER A 160 33.71 -7.10 -23.39
N TRP A 161 32.64 -7.05 -22.60
CA TRP A 161 32.71 -6.77 -21.17
C TRP A 161 33.36 -7.84 -20.30
N PHE A 162 33.59 -9.05 -20.84
CA PHE A 162 34.27 -10.13 -20.14
C PHE A 162 35.60 -10.50 -20.80
N ASP A 163 36.51 -11.07 -20.01
CA ASP A 163 37.83 -11.56 -20.46
C ASP A 163 37.77 -13.00 -21.05
N SER A 164 38.90 -13.55 -21.43
CA SER A 164 39.00 -14.92 -21.97
C SER A 164 38.51 -15.98 -20.98
N SER A 165 38.67 -15.76 -19.70
CA SER A 165 38.15 -16.61 -18.61
C SER A 165 36.68 -16.35 -18.26
N LYS A 166 35.99 -15.48 -19.01
CA LYS A 166 34.58 -15.10 -18.80
C LYS A 166 34.32 -14.31 -17.51
N ARG A 167 35.33 -13.71 -16.91
CA ARG A 167 35.22 -12.78 -15.79
C ARG A 167 34.83 -11.40 -16.31
N VAL A 168 34.02 -10.64 -15.54
CA VAL A 168 33.78 -9.23 -15.84
C VAL A 168 35.11 -8.47 -15.76
N LYS A 169 35.49 -7.78 -16.80
CA LYS A 169 36.76 -7.04 -16.88
C LYS A 169 36.82 -5.91 -15.86
N ALA A 170 38.02 -5.56 -15.45
CA ALA A 170 38.27 -4.34 -14.69
C ALA A 170 37.75 -3.12 -15.44
N GLY A 171 37.04 -2.24 -14.74
CA GLY A 171 36.36 -1.06 -15.29
C GLY A 171 35.04 -1.34 -16.00
N ALA A 172 34.74 -2.58 -16.35
CA ALA A 172 33.49 -2.94 -17.02
C ALA A 172 32.31 -3.00 -16.04
N TRP A 173 31.12 -2.76 -16.59
CA TRP A 173 29.85 -2.93 -15.88
C TRP A 173 28.85 -3.73 -16.74
N ILE A 174 27.90 -4.35 -16.07
CA ILE A 174 26.77 -5.08 -16.65
C ILE A 174 25.47 -4.67 -15.97
N ASP A 175 24.37 -4.59 -16.71
CA ASP A 175 23.01 -4.43 -16.18
C ASP A 175 22.35 -5.81 -16.14
N VAL A 176 21.96 -6.21 -14.92
CA VAL A 176 21.41 -7.53 -14.61
C VAL A 176 19.92 -7.38 -14.31
N PRO A 177 19.04 -8.09 -15.04
CA PRO A 177 17.63 -8.12 -14.76
C PRO A 177 17.35 -8.92 -13.48
N LEU A 178 16.49 -8.40 -12.63
CA LEU A 178 16.07 -9.04 -11.37
C LEU A 178 14.62 -9.56 -11.44
N ALA A 179 13.77 -8.84 -12.15
CA ALA A 179 12.37 -9.18 -12.33
C ALA A 179 11.83 -8.49 -13.59
N ALA A 180 10.77 -9.03 -14.20
CA ALA A 180 10.00 -8.30 -15.20
C ALA A 180 9.32 -7.08 -14.55
N ALA A 181 9.23 -5.98 -15.30
CA ALA A 181 8.46 -4.80 -14.89
C ALA A 181 6.98 -5.05 -15.15
N GLU A 182 6.32 -5.76 -14.23
CA GLU A 182 4.90 -6.07 -14.29
C GLU A 182 4.10 -5.13 -13.40
N PRO A 183 2.84 -4.80 -13.74
CA PRO A 183 1.95 -4.08 -12.83
C PRO A 183 1.85 -4.78 -11.46
N GLY A 184 2.03 -4.01 -10.39
CA GLY A 184 2.01 -4.54 -9.03
C GLY A 184 3.28 -5.29 -8.59
N LEU A 185 4.40 -5.11 -9.28
CA LEU A 185 5.75 -5.39 -8.79
C LEU A 185 6.55 -4.09 -8.84
N ASP A 186 6.53 -3.35 -7.76
CA ASP A 186 7.27 -2.10 -7.63
C ASP A 186 8.29 -2.20 -6.50
N PHE A 187 9.57 -2.05 -6.86
CA PHE A 187 10.68 -2.26 -5.95
C PHE A 187 11.32 -0.95 -5.53
N SER A 188 11.28 -0.67 -4.22
CA SER A 188 12.08 0.40 -3.62
C SER A 188 13.51 -0.04 -3.36
N ALA A 189 13.71 -1.31 -2.96
CA ALA A 189 15.02 -1.90 -2.72
C ALA A 189 14.99 -3.44 -2.84
N VAL A 190 16.16 -4.04 -3.00
CA VAL A 190 16.35 -5.50 -3.10
C VAL A 190 17.49 -5.97 -2.23
N TYR A 191 17.39 -7.21 -1.74
CA TYR A 191 18.43 -7.92 -1.02
C TYR A 191 19.12 -8.90 -1.96
N LEU A 192 20.40 -8.66 -2.23
CA LEU A 192 21.24 -9.49 -3.10
C LEU A 192 22.43 -10.00 -2.32
N ASN A 193 22.67 -11.30 -2.36
CA ASN A 193 23.98 -11.83 -2.01
C ASN A 193 24.89 -11.72 -3.22
N VAL A 194 25.92 -10.90 -3.11
CA VAL A 194 26.84 -10.58 -4.20
C VAL A 194 28.14 -11.31 -3.96
N THR A 195 28.57 -12.17 -4.90
CA THR A 195 29.79 -12.96 -4.76
C THR A 195 30.78 -12.63 -5.88
N ALA A 196 32.04 -12.41 -5.50
CA ALA A 196 33.17 -12.30 -6.43
C ALA A 196 34.03 -13.56 -6.33
N ILE A 197 34.42 -14.12 -7.49
CA ILE A 197 35.21 -15.39 -7.57
C ILE A 197 36.33 -15.27 -8.58
N GLY A 198 37.49 -15.87 -8.23
CA GLY A 198 38.58 -16.13 -9.16
C GLY A 198 39.24 -14.88 -9.74
N ALA A 199 39.24 -13.80 -8.98
CA ALA A 199 39.95 -12.60 -9.37
C ALA A 199 41.47 -12.81 -9.38
N PRO A 200 42.22 -12.35 -10.39
CA PRO A 200 43.67 -12.53 -10.47
C PRO A 200 44.42 -11.60 -9.48
N ALA A 201 43.79 -10.56 -8.98
CA ALA A 201 44.33 -9.60 -8.03
C ALA A 201 43.21 -9.08 -7.11
N ARG A 202 43.60 -8.36 -6.04
CA ARG A 202 42.61 -7.66 -5.21
C ARG A 202 41.79 -6.67 -6.04
N GLY A 203 40.53 -6.55 -5.74
CA GLY A 203 39.63 -5.67 -6.42
C GLY A 203 38.40 -5.34 -5.59
N ASN A 204 37.48 -4.64 -6.19
CA ASN A 204 36.18 -4.36 -5.62
C ASN A 204 35.12 -4.30 -6.71
N LEU A 205 33.89 -4.49 -6.30
CA LEU A 205 32.71 -4.27 -7.14
C LEU A 205 31.70 -3.37 -6.45
N THR A 206 30.91 -2.71 -7.27
CA THR A 206 29.81 -1.83 -6.85
C THR A 206 28.54 -2.27 -7.52
N VAL A 207 27.46 -2.42 -6.72
CA VAL A 207 26.11 -2.68 -7.20
C VAL A 207 25.28 -1.43 -6.94
N TYR A 208 24.58 -0.95 -7.96
CA TYR A 208 23.83 0.30 -7.88
C TYR A 208 22.70 0.33 -8.92
N PRO A 209 21.77 1.30 -8.84
CA PRO A 209 20.66 1.42 -9.79
C PRO A 209 21.15 1.54 -11.23
N THR A 210 20.56 0.77 -12.13
CA THR A 210 20.81 0.87 -13.57
C THR A 210 20.58 2.28 -14.08
N GLY A 211 21.53 2.82 -14.84
CA GLY A 211 21.43 4.20 -15.37
C GLY A 211 21.97 5.27 -14.44
N ALA A 212 22.17 5.00 -13.16
CA ALA A 212 22.75 5.96 -12.24
C ALA A 212 24.27 6.15 -12.46
N ALA A 213 24.79 7.27 -11.98
CA ALA A 213 26.24 7.50 -11.91
C ALA A 213 26.90 6.49 -10.98
N THR A 214 28.14 6.05 -11.31
CA THR A 214 28.87 5.12 -10.45
C THR A 214 29.16 5.77 -9.09
N PRO A 215 28.67 5.20 -7.98
CA PRO A 215 28.99 5.72 -6.65
C PRO A 215 30.46 5.46 -6.30
N ALA A 216 31.01 6.27 -5.41
CA ALA A 216 32.38 6.10 -4.91
C ALA A 216 32.49 4.88 -3.94
N ALA A 217 31.39 4.44 -3.36
CA ALA A 217 31.34 3.30 -2.44
C ALA A 217 31.43 1.97 -3.17
N SER A 218 32.02 0.95 -2.54
CA SER A 218 31.98 -0.44 -2.98
C SER A 218 31.08 -1.28 -2.08
N ASN A 219 30.40 -2.27 -2.69
CA ASN A 219 29.58 -3.23 -1.95
C ASN A 219 30.37 -4.46 -1.51
N LEU A 220 31.44 -4.81 -2.27
CA LEU A 220 32.28 -5.97 -1.98
C LEU A 220 33.71 -5.68 -2.37
N ASN A 221 34.64 -5.84 -1.42
CA ASN A 221 36.07 -5.87 -1.65
C ASN A 221 36.55 -7.32 -1.63
N TYR A 222 37.35 -7.72 -2.59
CA TYR A 222 37.82 -9.10 -2.72
C TYR A 222 39.33 -9.17 -2.88
N PRO A 223 40.00 -10.13 -2.20
CA PRO A 223 41.37 -10.47 -2.44
C PRO A 223 41.52 -11.30 -3.73
N ALA A 224 42.78 -11.56 -4.14
CA ALA A 224 43.06 -12.45 -5.26
C ALA A 224 42.65 -13.89 -4.94
N THR A 225 42.26 -14.65 -5.96
CA THR A 225 42.06 -16.12 -5.98
C THR A 225 41.01 -16.70 -5.03
N THR A 226 40.29 -15.85 -4.26
CA THR A 226 39.30 -16.32 -3.31
C THR A 226 37.87 -16.19 -3.87
N SER A 227 36.96 -16.86 -3.18
CA SER A 227 35.49 -16.61 -3.28
C SER A 227 35.03 -15.86 -2.04
N ILE A 228 34.45 -14.71 -2.21
CA ILE A 228 33.92 -13.91 -1.11
C ILE A 228 32.56 -13.33 -1.49
N ALA A 229 31.65 -13.34 -0.53
CA ALA A 229 30.29 -12.82 -0.71
C ALA A 229 29.98 -11.74 0.32
N ASN A 230 29.06 -10.86 -0.04
CA ASN A 230 28.50 -9.87 0.87
C ASN A 230 27.02 -9.64 0.55
N LEU A 231 26.21 -9.39 1.59
CA LEU A 231 24.85 -8.95 1.43
C LEU A 231 24.85 -7.49 0.94
N CYS A 232 24.11 -7.23 -0.12
CA CYS A 232 23.92 -5.91 -0.70
C CYS A 232 22.44 -5.53 -0.61
N PHE A 233 22.14 -4.39 -0.03
CA PHE A 233 20.84 -3.76 -0.06
C PHE A 233 20.91 -2.56 -0.99
N VAL A 234 20.17 -2.60 -2.10
CA VAL A 234 20.30 -1.62 -3.18
C VAL A 234 18.95 -1.35 -3.84
N SER A 235 18.71 -0.12 -4.26
CA SER A 235 17.56 0.22 -5.10
C SER A 235 17.80 -0.28 -6.53
N PRO A 236 16.89 -1.06 -7.13
CA PRO A 236 16.93 -1.32 -8.56
C PRO A 236 16.35 -0.13 -9.33
N ALA A 237 16.54 -0.11 -10.64
CA ALA A 237 15.89 0.85 -11.53
C ALA A 237 15.26 0.13 -12.73
N PRO A 238 14.14 0.64 -13.26
CA PRO A 238 13.53 0.08 -14.45
C PRO A 238 14.41 0.37 -15.68
N TYR A 239 14.60 -0.66 -16.51
CA TYR A 239 15.23 -0.53 -17.82
C TYR A 239 14.62 -1.54 -18.78
N ALA A 240 14.19 -1.09 -19.96
CA ALA A 240 13.36 -1.87 -20.88
C ALA A 240 12.11 -2.40 -20.11
N ASN A 241 11.89 -3.69 -20.11
CA ASN A 241 10.76 -4.34 -19.44
C ASN A 241 11.19 -5.05 -18.14
N TYR A 242 12.27 -4.58 -17.49
CA TYR A 242 12.82 -5.25 -16.30
C TYR A 242 13.21 -4.25 -15.20
N TRP A 243 13.11 -4.70 -13.96
CA TRP A 243 13.82 -4.11 -12.84
C TRP A 243 15.26 -4.60 -12.83
N CYS A 244 16.22 -3.69 -12.85
CA CYS A 244 17.63 -4.01 -13.04
C CYS A 244 18.52 -3.37 -11.99
N VAL A 245 19.64 -4.03 -11.73
CA VAL A 245 20.79 -3.43 -11.05
C VAL A 245 22.00 -3.42 -11.96
N ARG A 246 22.87 -2.43 -11.78
CA ARG A 246 24.16 -2.39 -12.43
C ARG A 246 25.23 -2.93 -11.50
N VAL A 247 26.06 -3.82 -12.02
CA VAL A 247 27.26 -4.33 -11.35
C VAL A 247 28.48 -3.83 -12.10
N LYS A 248 29.36 -3.11 -11.42
CA LYS A 248 30.64 -2.66 -11.95
C LYS A 248 31.79 -3.32 -11.19
N VAL A 249 32.73 -3.88 -11.93
CA VAL A 249 33.98 -4.40 -11.41
C VAL A 249 35.07 -3.34 -11.61
N ASN A 250 35.67 -2.86 -10.53
CA ASN A 250 36.48 -1.63 -10.63
C ASN A 250 37.97 -1.89 -10.91
N VAL A 251 38.66 -2.75 -10.18
CA VAL A 251 40.12 -2.82 -10.18
C VAL A 251 40.65 -4.09 -10.87
N ALA A 252 40.15 -5.26 -10.51
CA ALA A 252 40.58 -6.55 -11.06
C ALA A 252 39.38 -7.33 -11.58
N ALA A 253 39.58 -8.04 -12.71
CA ALA A 253 38.50 -8.87 -13.27
C ALA A 253 38.04 -9.94 -12.28
N ALA A 254 36.74 -10.21 -12.22
CA ALA A 254 36.19 -11.26 -11.37
C ALA A 254 34.95 -11.89 -12.01
N HIS A 255 34.71 -13.16 -11.70
CA HIS A 255 33.37 -13.71 -11.87
C HIS A 255 32.44 -13.07 -10.85
N VAL A 256 31.20 -12.79 -11.28
CA VAL A 256 30.16 -12.19 -10.45
C VAL A 256 28.99 -13.15 -10.38
N ILE A 257 28.53 -13.40 -9.15
CA ILE A 257 27.29 -14.12 -8.89
C ILE A 257 26.38 -13.20 -8.10
N LEU A 258 25.09 -13.17 -8.46
CA LEU A 258 24.04 -12.51 -7.70
C LEU A 258 22.95 -13.51 -7.37
N ASP A 259 22.68 -13.69 -6.09
CA ASP A 259 21.55 -14.46 -5.58
C ASP A 259 20.56 -13.49 -4.92
N PHE A 260 19.29 -13.54 -5.33
CA PHE A 260 18.24 -12.62 -4.92
C PHE A 260 17.40 -13.29 -3.84
N SER A 261 17.27 -12.68 -2.65
CA SER A 261 16.68 -13.29 -1.46
C SER A 261 15.53 -12.52 -0.84
N GLY A 262 15.27 -11.29 -1.27
CA GLY A 262 14.19 -10.48 -0.71
C GLY A 262 14.09 -9.12 -1.35
N ALA A 263 12.96 -8.47 -1.18
CA ALA A 263 12.67 -7.16 -1.74
C ALA A 263 11.88 -6.29 -0.78
N VAL A 264 12.03 -5.00 -0.94
CA VAL A 264 11.21 -3.96 -0.32
C VAL A 264 10.48 -3.24 -1.43
N GLY A 265 9.16 -3.14 -1.33
CA GLY A 265 8.39 -2.50 -2.38
C GLY A 265 6.89 -2.60 -2.15
N TYR A 266 6.15 -2.13 -3.14
CA TYR A 266 4.71 -2.26 -3.18
C TYR A 266 4.33 -3.55 -3.92
N PHE A 267 3.71 -4.46 -3.18
CA PHE A 267 3.27 -5.75 -3.70
C PHE A 267 1.79 -5.97 -3.35
N PRO A 268 0.85 -5.40 -4.09
CA PRO A 268 -0.57 -5.59 -3.81
C PRO A 268 -0.93 -7.09 -3.86
N PRO A 269 -1.85 -7.53 -3.01
CA PRO A 269 -2.34 -8.90 -3.08
C PRO A 269 -2.95 -9.16 -4.47
N ASN A 270 -2.70 -10.35 -5.01
CA ASN A 270 -3.34 -10.77 -6.27
C ASN A 270 -4.85 -10.89 -6.04
N PRO A 271 -5.70 -10.08 -6.70
CA PRO A 271 -7.14 -10.12 -6.50
C PRO A 271 -7.78 -11.47 -6.87
N ALA A 272 -7.12 -12.28 -7.71
CA ALA A 272 -7.58 -13.64 -8.03
C ALA A 272 -7.33 -14.63 -6.89
N ALA A 273 -6.24 -14.47 -6.12
CA ALA A 273 -5.95 -15.33 -4.97
C ALA A 273 -6.85 -15.01 -3.76
N ALA A 274 -7.27 -13.75 -3.61
CA ALA A 274 -8.14 -13.33 -2.50
C ALA A 274 -9.55 -13.96 -2.54
N ARG A 275 -10.02 -14.39 -3.69
CA ARG A 275 -11.36 -14.97 -3.85
C ARG A 275 -11.47 -16.46 -3.48
N THR A 276 -10.36 -17.17 -3.35
CA THR A 276 -10.33 -18.61 -3.08
C THR A 276 -10.04 -18.99 -1.63
N SER A 277 -9.68 -18.01 -0.78
CA SER A 277 -9.22 -18.27 0.59
C SER A 277 -10.19 -17.84 1.70
N ALA A 278 -11.51 -17.86 1.45
CA ALA A 278 -12.50 -17.37 2.43
C ALA A 278 -12.53 -18.17 3.77
N HIS A 279 -11.79 -19.27 3.93
CA HIS A 279 -11.71 -20.05 5.17
C HIS A 279 -10.41 -20.86 5.35
N ALA A 280 -9.30 -20.43 4.80
CA ALA A 280 -8.03 -21.05 5.17
C ALA A 280 -7.52 -20.45 6.47
N SER A 281 -7.30 -21.30 7.49
CA SER A 281 -6.52 -20.95 8.68
C SER A 281 -5.27 -20.17 8.25
N ARG A 282 -5.05 -19.03 8.90
CA ARG A 282 -4.00 -18.03 8.62
C ARG A 282 -2.68 -18.68 8.16
N PRO A 283 -2.30 -18.58 6.89
CA PRO A 283 -1.00 -19.05 6.48
C PRO A 283 0.05 -18.15 7.12
N LYS A 284 1.23 -18.68 7.37
CA LYS A 284 2.41 -17.87 7.71
C LYS A 284 2.61 -16.88 6.55
N GLN A 285 1.97 -15.73 6.62
CA GLN A 285 1.73 -14.79 5.50
C GLN A 285 3.02 -14.37 4.76
N SER A 286 4.15 -14.31 5.47
CA SER A 286 5.44 -13.93 4.88
C SER A 286 5.97 -14.96 3.88
N SER A 287 5.86 -16.27 4.16
CA SER A 287 6.43 -17.31 3.29
C SER A 287 5.60 -17.53 2.02
N GLN A 288 4.28 -17.50 2.09
CA GLN A 288 3.43 -17.67 0.90
C GLN A 288 3.48 -16.45 -0.02
N ARG A 289 3.46 -15.25 0.55
CA ARG A 289 3.61 -14.01 -0.23
C ARG A 289 4.99 -13.95 -0.89
N GLY A 290 6.05 -14.36 -0.19
CA GLY A 290 7.38 -14.50 -0.75
C GLY A 290 7.43 -15.47 -1.91
N ALA A 291 6.83 -16.65 -1.79
CA ALA A 291 6.78 -17.66 -2.85
C ALA A 291 6.00 -17.17 -4.09
N GLU A 292 4.88 -16.46 -3.90
CA GLU A 292 4.13 -15.85 -5.00
C GLU A 292 4.95 -14.81 -5.77
N ILE A 293 5.59 -13.87 -5.05
CA ILE A 293 6.42 -12.83 -5.64
C ILE A 293 7.61 -13.48 -6.38
N ARG A 294 8.30 -14.43 -5.75
CA ARG A 294 9.40 -15.19 -6.37
C ARG A 294 8.95 -15.87 -7.66
N SER A 295 7.81 -16.56 -7.64
CA SER A 295 7.24 -17.24 -8.82
C SER A 295 7.01 -16.29 -9.98
N ARG A 296 6.45 -15.09 -9.72
CA ARG A 296 6.25 -14.05 -10.74
C ARG A 296 7.59 -13.57 -11.31
N MET A 297 8.58 -13.32 -10.46
CA MET A 297 9.91 -12.86 -10.87
C MET A 297 10.63 -13.88 -11.75
N VAL A 298 10.70 -15.14 -11.33
CA VAL A 298 11.36 -16.24 -12.06
C VAL A 298 10.71 -16.47 -13.42
N LYS A 299 9.37 -16.49 -13.46
CA LYS A 299 8.63 -16.63 -14.71
C LYS A 299 8.92 -15.48 -15.67
N GLY A 300 8.96 -14.25 -15.18
CA GLY A 300 9.26 -13.06 -15.98
C GLY A 300 10.69 -13.04 -16.55
N LEU A 301 11.65 -13.61 -15.81
CA LEU A 301 13.06 -13.70 -16.26
C LEU A 301 13.34 -14.86 -17.22
N LYS A 302 12.40 -15.77 -17.43
CA LYS A 302 12.60 -17.01 -18.23
C LYS A 302 13.81 -17.83 -17.77
N ILE A 303 14.10 -17.81 -16.46
CA ILE A 303 15.13 -18.67 -15.87
C ILE A 303 14.55 -20.09 -15.85
N ASN A 304 15.18 -20.99 -16.59
CA ASN A 304 14.92 -22.42 -16.46
C ASN A 304 15.68 -22.91 -15.22
N GLU A 305 14.97 -23.32 -14.19
CA GLU A 305 15.52 -23.98 -13.00
C GLU A 305 16.02 -25.38 -13.32
#